data_7363b75e28f6978c8f5b4605a76dc6e1
#
_entry.id   7363b75e28f6978c8f5b4605a76dc6e1
#
_cell.length_a   1.000
_cell.length_b   1.000
_cell.length_c   1.000
_cell.angle_alpha   90.00
_cell.angle_beta   90.00
_cell.angle_gamma   90.00
#
_symmetry.space_group_name_H-M   'P 1'
#
loop_
_entity.id
_entity.type
_entity.pdbx_description
1 polymer ?
#
loop_
_entity_poly.entity_id
_entity_poly.type
_entity_poly.pdbx_seq_one_letter_code
_entity_poly.pdbx_strand_id
1 'polypeptide(L)'
;MKSVDAASLPAFLERRPLVVDVRSPVLFRQGSLEGALNIPTADIQQKKHQLPKDRPILLVCERGIQSELAGLYLEADGYAEVYNLAGGLNALKR
;
A
#
# COMPACT_ATOMS: atom_id res chain seq x y z
N MET A 1 -7.18 -9.74 -3.87
CA MET A 1 -6.83 -8.37 -3.43
C MET A 1 -7.72 -7.39 -4.17
N LYS A 2 -8.17 -6.37 -3.48
CA LYS A 2 -9.03 -5.34 -4.05
C LYS A 2 -8.20 -4.15 -4.50
N SER A 3 -8.73 -3.38 -5.46
CA SER A 3 -8.07 -2.17 -5.94
C SER A 3 -8.87 -0.94 -5.54
N VAL A 4 -8.13 0.14 -5.25
CA VAL A 4 -8.70 1.46 -5.01
C VAL A 4 -8.09 2.37 -6.07
N ASP A 5 -8.93 3.02 -6.89
CA ASP A 5 -8.42 3.94 -7.90
C ASP A 5 -8.28 5.36 -7.32
N ALA A 6 -7.68 6.25 -8.10
CA ALA A 6 -7.43 7.62 -7.65
C ALA A 6 -8.73 8.34 -7.28
N ALA A 7 -9.81 8.12 -8.03
CA ALA A 7 -11.09 8.77 -7.78
C ALA A 7 -11.73 8.31 -6.46
N SER A 8 -11.54 7.05 -6.10
CA SER A 8 -12.12 6.46 -4.88
C SER A 8 -11.24 6.66 -3.65
N LEU A 9 -10.00 7.09 -3.84
CA LEU A 9 -9.03 7.19 -2.73
C LEU A 9 -9.51 8.08 -1.59
N PRO A 10 -10.04 9.30 -1.82
CA PRO A 10 -10.45 10.14 -0.69
C PRO A 10 -11.47 9.47 0.23
N ALA A 11 -12.49 8.82 -0.34
CA ALA A 11 -13.49 8.11 0.45
C ALA A 11 -12.88 6.91 1.17
N PHE A 12 -11.96 6.20 0.50
CA PHE A 12 -11.31 5.05 1.12
C PHE A 12 -10.47 5.46 2.33
N LEU A 13 -9.78 6.60 2.24
CA LEU A 13 -8.96 7.10 3.34
C LEU A 13 -9.78 7.43 4.58
N GLU A 14 -11.07 7.71 4.45
CA GLU A 14 -11.96 7.91 5.58
C GLU A 14 -12.12 6.65 6.43
N ARG A 15 -11.88 5.48 5.86
CA ARG A 15 -11.87 4.21 6.60
C ARG A 15 -10.63 4.05 7.46
N ARG A 16 -9.71 5.00 7.42
CA ARG A 16 -8.46 5.02 8.19
C ARG A 16 -7.61 3.77 7.97
N PRO A 17 -7.31 3.44 6.69
CA PRO A 17 -6.43 2.31 6.43
C PRO A 17 -5.01 2.60 6.91
N LEU A 18 -4.26 1.55 7.18
CA LEU A 18 -2.82 1.69 7.30
C LEU A 18 -2.26 1.79 5.88
N VAL A 19 -1.59 2.89 5.56
CA VAL A 19 -0.99 3.08 4.24
C VAL A 19 0.46 2.62 4.29
N VAL A 20 0.82 1.71 3.40
CA VAL A 20 2.19 1.17 3.33
C VAL A 20 2.75 1.45 1.94
N ASP A 21 3.79 2.26 1.88
CA ASP A 21 4.52 2.55 0.65
C ASP A 21 5.62 1.51 0.51
N VAL A 22 5.58 0.75 -0.58
CA VAL A 22 6.52 -0.36 -0.78
C VAL A 22 7.68 -0.01 -1.71
N ARG A 23 7.85 1.28 -2.00
CA ARG A 23 8.99 1.76 -2.79
C ARG A 23 10.25 1.77 -1.95
N SER A 24 11.39 2.07 -2.60
CA SER A 24 12.64 2.25 -1.87
C SER A 24 12.55 3.43 -0.89
N PRO A 25 13.39 3.45 0.17
CA PRO A 25 13.40 4.59 1.10
C PRO A 25 13.70 5.92 0.42
N VAL A 26 14.53 5.92 -0.63
CA VAL A 26 14.85 7.16 -1.36
C VAL A 26 13.59 7.74 -2.00
N LEU A 27 12.81 6.91 -2.68
CA LEU A 27 11.57 7.37 -3.32
C LEU A 27 10.53 7.78 -2.27
N PHE A 28 10.43 7.03 -1.19
CA PHE A 28 9.51 7.36 -0.11
C PHE A 28 9.79 8.74 0.46
N ARG A 29 11.06 9.07 0.66
CA ARG A 29 11.47 10.37 1.20
C ARG A 29 11.19 11.53 0.24
N GLN A 30 11.03 11.26 -1.05
CA GLN A 30 10.67 12.28 -2.04
C GLN A 30 9.19 12.65 -1.99
N GLY A 31 8.40 11.92 -1.24
CA GLY A 31 6.97 12.18 -1.07
C GLY A 31 6.14 10.93 -1.22
N SER A 32 5.09 10.81 -0.41
CA SER A 32 4.16 9.70 -0.42
C SER A 32 2.80 10.20 0.08
N LEU A 33 1.86 9.29 0.29
CA LEU A 33 0.61 9.65 0.95
C LEU A 33 0.88 10.01 2.41
N GLU A 34 0.10 10.95 2.91
CA GLU A 34 0.25 11.40 4.29
C GLU A 34 0.07 10.23 5.25
N GLY A 35 0.97 10.12 6.21
CA GLY A 35 0.92 9.07 7.23
C GLY A 35 1.39 7.71 6.77
N ALA A 36 1.91 7.59 5.54
CA ALA A 36 2.36 6.30 5.03
C ALA A 36 3.59 5.78 5.76
N LEU A 37 3.60 4.47 5.98
CA LEU A 37 4.76 3.72 6.45
C LEU A 37 5.54 3.27 5.24
N ASN A 38 6.86 3.22 5.34
CA ASN A 38 7.69 2.69 4.26
C ASN A 38 8.18 1.29 4.62
N ILE A 39 7.70 0.31 3.87
CA ILE A 39 8.21 -1.06 3.94
C ILE A 39 8.45 -1.51 2.51
N PRO A 40 9.69 -1.43 2.01
CA PRO A 40 9.98 -1.85 0.64
C PRO A 40 9.52 -3.28 0.38
N THR A 41 9.11 -3.57 -0.86
CA THR A 41 8.61 -4.89 -1.24
C THR A 41 9.56 -6.00 -0.81
N ALA A 42 10.87 -5.78 -0.93
CA ALA A 42 11.87 -6.78 -0.54
C ALA A 42 11.83 -7.13 0.94
N ASP A 43 11.31 -6.22 1.78
CA ASP A 43 11.28 -6.42 3.23
C ASP A 43 9.92 -6.89 3.75
N ILE A 44 8.92 -6.95 2.89
CA ILE A 44 7.54 -7.20 3.32
C ILE A 44 7.40 -8.57 4.02
N GLN A 45 8.08 -9.58 3.51
CA GLN A 45 8.00 -10.93 4.08
C GLN A 45 8.55 -10.99 5.51
N GLN A 46 9.58 -10.21 5.81
CA GLN A 46 10.17 -10.17 7.14
C GLN A 46 9.36 -9.31 8.11
N LYS A 47 8.73 -8.24 7.59
CA LYS A 47 8.09 -7.23 8.44
C LYS A 47 6.58 -7.34 8.50
N LYS A 48 5.97 -8.23 7.71
CA LYS A 48 4.51 -8.33 7.66
C LYS A 48 3.88 -8.62 9.02
N HIS A 49 4.56 -9.36 9.89
CA HIS A 49 4.04 -9.68 11.21
C HIS A 49 3.83 -8.43 12.09
N GLN A 50 4.42 -7.30 11.71
CA GLN A 50 4.24 -6.03 12.40
C GLN A 50 2.97 -5.31 11.94
N LEU A 51 2.33 -5.81 10.87
CA LEU A 51 1.14 -5.19 10.31
C LEU A 51 -0.11 -5.78 10.93
N PRO A 52 -1.13 -4.95 11.24
CA PRO A 52 -2.37 -5.43 11.83
C PRO A 52 -3.20 -6.21 10.82
N LYS A 53 -3.92 -7.23 11.30
CA LYS A 53 -4.86 -7.99 10.46
C LYS A 53 -6.30 -7.51 10.61
N ASP A 54 -6.56 -6.64 11.57
CA ASP A 54 -7.91 -6.14 11.90
C ASP A 54 -8.18 -4.74 11.36
N ARG A 55 -7.39 -4.30 10.40
CA ARG A 55 -7.48 -2.95 9.84
C ARG A 55 -7.18 -3.00 8.35
N PRO A 56 -7.88 -2.23 7.52
CA PRO A 56 -7.55 -2.18 6.10
C PRO A 56 -6.11 -1.71 5.89
N ILE A 57 -5.42 -2.34 4.93
CA ILE A 57 -4.08 -1.96 4.54
C ILE A 57 -4.12 -1.53 3.09
N LEU A 58 -3.66 -0.32 2.82
CA LEU A 58 -3.54 0.20 1.45
C LEU A 58 -2.07 0.20 1.07
N LEU A 59 -1.74 -0.57 0.04
CA LEU A 59 -0.38 -0.66 -0.47
C LEU A 59 -0.21 0.29 -1.65
N VAL A 60 0.87 1.06 -1.64
CA VAL A 60 1.13 2.03 -2.70
C VAL A 60 2.56 1.88 -3.23
N CYS A 61 2.71 2.11 -4.53
CA CYS A 61 4.00 2.23 -5.18
C CYS A 61 3.86 3.22 -6.33
N GLU A 62 4.83 3.29 -7.26
CA GLU A 62 4.78 4.25 -8.36
C GLU A 62 3.63 3.98 -9.32
N ARG A 63 3.45 2.73 -9.77
CA ARG A 63 2.49 2.35 -10.82
C ARG A 63 1.48 1.31 -10.40
N GLY A 64 1.53 0.81 -9.17
CA GLY A 64 0.61 -0.22 -8.70
C GLY A 64 1.09 -1.65 -8.93
N ILE A 65 2.29 -1.85 -9.47
CA ILE A 65 2.81 -3.18 -9.81
C ILE A 65 3.50 -3.84 -8.61
N GLN A 66 4.46 -3.14 -8.00
CA GLN A 66 5.18 -3.68 -6.84
C GLN A 66 4.25 -3.83 -5.64
N SER A 67 3.30 -2.90 -5.48
CA SER A 67 2.33 -2.97 -4.40
C SER A 67 1.39 -4.16 -4.57
N GLU A 68 1.06 -4.54 -5.80
CA GLU A 68 0.27 -5.74 -6.05
C GLU A 68 1.01 -6.98 -5.57
N LEU A 69 2.30 -7.08 -5.89
CA LEU A 69 3.12 -8.20 -5.42
C LEU A 69 3.17 -8.27 -3.89
N ALA A 70 3.40 -7.12 -3.25
CA ALA A 70 3.41 -7.05 -1.79
C ALA A 70 2.07 -7.50 -1.20
N GLY A 71 0.96 -7.12 -1.84
CA GLY A 71 -0.37 -7.53 -1.42
C GLY A 71 -0.58 -9.04 -1.50
N LEU A 72 -0.05 -9.68 -2.54
CA LEU A 72 -0.14 -11.13 -2.66
C LEU A 72 0.59 -11.83 -1.52
N TYR A 73 1.73 -11.31 -1.10
CA TYR A 73 2.45 -11.84 0.05
C TYR A 73 1.62 -11.74 1.33
N LEU A 74 0.96 -10.60 1.54
CA LEU A 74 0.13 -10.41 2.72
C LEU A 74 -1.09 -11.33 2.70
N GLU A 75 -1.75 -11.43 1.56
CA GLU A 75 -2.91 -12.32 1.44
C GLU A 75 -2.54 -13.78 1.69
N ALA A 76 -1.39 -14.21 1.21
CA ALA A 76 -0.90 -15.57 1.46
C ALA A 76 -0.69 -15.83 2.95
N ASP A 77 -0.49 -14.77 3.74
CA ASP A 77 -0.30 -14.88 5.20
C ASP A 77 -1.60 -14.59 5.98
N GLY A 78 -2.74 -14.60 5.32
CA GLY A 78 -4.03 -14.48 5.98
C GLY A 78 -4.56 -13.07 6.20
N TYR A 79 -3.97 -12.07 5.56
CA TYR A 79 -4.49 -10.71 5.60
C TYR A 79 -5.69 -10.61 4.66
N ALA A 80 -6.86 -10.26 5.21
CA ALA A 80 -8.10 -10.24 4.44
C ALA A 80 -8.42 -8.88 3.81
N GLU A 81 -8.01 -7.80 4.46
CA GLU A 81 -8.35 -6.43 4.04
C GLU A 81 -7.14 -5.74 3.42
N VAL A 82 -6.71 -6.24 2.27
CA VAL A 82 -5.55 -5.71 1.53
C VAL A 82 -6.01 -5.07 0.24
N TYR A 83 -5.59 -3.85 0.02
CA TYR A 83 -5.98 -3.04 -1.12
C TYR A 83 -4.74 -2.51 -1.83
N ASN A 84 -4.82 -2.41 -3.14
CA ASN A 84 -3.77 -1.84 -3.98
C ASN A 84 -4.25 -0.53 -4.59
N LEU A 85 -3.44 0.52 -4.49
CA LEU A 85 -3.74 1.77 -5.20
C LEU A 85 -3.48 1.56 -6.69
N ALA A 86 -4.56 1.44 -7.46
CA ALA A 86 -4.48 1.19 -8.89
C ALA A 86 -3.79 2.35 -9.60
N GLY A 87 -2.82 2.03 -10.45
CA GLY A 87 -2.02 3.04 -11.11
C GLY A 87 -0.96 3.70 -10.23
N GLY A 88 -0.94 3.36 -8.94
CA GLY A 88 0.05 3.86 -8.00
C GLY A 88 -0.01 5.35 -7.77
N LEU A 89 1.04 5.89 -7.17
CA LEU A 89 1.13 7.33 -6.91
C LEU A 89 1.12 8.14 -8.21
N ASN A 90 1.55 7.54 -9.32
CA ASN A 90 1.51 8.23 -10.62
C ASN A 90 0.09 8.60 -11.03
N ALA A 91 -0.92 7.82 -10.64
CA ALA A 91 -2.31 8.12 -10.96
C ALA A 91 -2.82 9.37 -10.24
N LEU A 92 -2.12 9.83 -9.20
CA LEU A 92 -2.47 11.02 -8.43
C LEU A 92 -1.81 12.29 -8.96
N LYS A 93 -0.84 12.14 -9.86
CA LYS A 93 -0.13 13.28 -10.45
C LYS A 93 -0.94 13.91 -11.57
N ARG A 94 -0.77 15.21 -11.75
CA ARG A 94 -1.45 15.97 -12.79
C ARG A 94 -0.48 16.47 -13.84
#